data_c5ddb877057ee651a8e7d79a3c6ff7ba
#
_entry.id   c5ddb877057ee651a8e7d79a3c6ff7ba
#
_cell.length_a   1.000
_cell.length_b   1.000
_cell.length_c   1.000
_cell.angle_alpha   90.00
_cell.angle_beta   90.00
_cell.angle_gamma   90.00
#
_symmetry.space_group_name_H-M   'P 1'
#
loop_
_entity.id
_entity.type
_entity.pdbx_description
1 polymer ?
#
loop_
_entity_poly.entity_id
_entity_poly.type
_entity_poly.pdbx_seq_one_letter_code
_entity_poly.pdbx_strand_id
1 'polypeptide(L)'
;MTDDITIMMNEVNNDGRKIHLYFNPSLGQYVAYGISGYVASKIGNIVEYHYDEDIQMPMVKIDDRQLKLLGIADNPVVKEKREYVRLTAFRPFNQAEYVKWAKQLRDQYKGIEI
;
A
#
# COMPACT_ATOMS: atom_id res chain seq x y z
N MET A 1 10.63 6.58 -9.42
CA MET A 1 9.43 6.01 -8.79
C MET A 1 8.29 5.99 -9.79
N THR A 2 7.40 5.03 -9.66
CA THR A 2 6.18 4.96 -10.49
C THR A 2 5.37 6.25 -10.32
N ASP A 3 4.82 6.78 -11.42
CA ASP A 3 4.08 8.04 -11.36
C ASP A 3 2.71 7.90 -10.70
N ASP A 4 2.17 9.03 -10.24
CA ASP A 4 0.92 9.08 -9.50
C ASP A 4 -0.28 8.54 -10.30
N ILE A 5 -0.33 8.81 -11.60
CA ILE A 5 -1.43 8.37 -12.44
C ILE A 5 -1.44 6.85 -12.54
N THR A 6 -0.29 6.22 -12.72
CA THR A 6 -0.17 4.76 -12.77
C THR A 6 -0.61 4.13 -11.45
N ILE A 7 -0.18 4.71 -10.33
CA ILE A 7 -0.58 4.24 -9.00
C ILE A 7 -2.10 4.32 -8.83
N MET A 8 -2.68 5.46 -9.17
CA MET A 8 -4.13 5.68 -9.06
C MET A 8 -4.91 4.69 -9.91
N MET A 9 -4.49 4.46 -11.15
CA MET A 9 -5.15 3.51 -12.03
C MET A 9 -5.04 2.07 -11.53
N ASN A 10 -3.88 1.68 -11.03
CA ASN A 10 -3.70 0.35 -10.47
C ASN A 10 -4.66 0.11 -9.30
N GLU A 11 -4.85 1.11 -8.43
CA GLU A 11 -5.71 0.95 -7.27
C GLU A 11 -7.19 1.07 -7.59
N VAL A 12 -7.58 1.90 -8.54
CA VAL A 12 -8.97 1.97 -9.01
C VAL A 12 -9.42 0.63 -9.61
N ASN A 13 -8.51 -0.06 -10.29
CA ASN A 13 -8.80 -1.35 -10.91
C ASN A 13 -8.54 -2.55 -9.99
N ASN A 14 -8.12 -2.31 -8.75
CA ASN A 14 -7.79 -3.38 -7.80
C ASN A 14 -9.06 -3.86 -7.09
N ASP A 15 -9.31 -5.16 -7.13
CA ASP A 15 -10.45 -5.80 -6.46
C ASP A 15 -10.05 -6.48 -5.15
N GLY A 16 -8.87 -6.19 -4.62
CA GLY A 16 -8.35 -6.79 -3.40
C GLY A 16 -7.57 -8.08 -3.61
N ARG A 17 -7.43 -8.54 -4.84
CA ARG A 17 -6.67 -9.77 -5.17
C ARG A 17 -5.21 -9.51 -5.44
N LYS A 18 -4.83 -8.26 -5.63
CA LYS A 18 -3.45 -7.86 -5.94
C LYS A 18 -2.94 -6.88 -4.91
N ILE A 19 -1.64 -6.98 -4.63
CA ILE A 19 -0.92 -6.00 -3.83
C ILE A 19 0.13 -5.39 -4.74
N HIS A 20 0.00 -4.11 -5.02
CA HIS A 20 0.97 -3.35 -5.81
C HIS A 20 1.92 -2.63 -4.86
N LEU A 21 3.20 -2.94 -4.97
CA LEU A 21 4.25 -2.31 -4.17
C LEU A 21 5.12 -1.44 -5.07
N TYR A 22 5.43 -0.24 -4.59
CA TYR A 22 6.25 0.72 -5.33
C TYR A 22 7.46 1.10 -4.48
N PHE A 23 8.66 1.00 -5.06
CA PHE A 23 9.86 1.40 -4.33
C PHE A 23 9.96 2.92 -4.30
N ASN A 24 10.06 3.48 -3.10
CA ASN A 24 10.24 4.91 -2.90
C ASN A 24 11.71 5.19 -2.55
N PRO A 25 12.49 5.76 -3.49
CA PRO A 25 13.92 6.00 -3.24
C PRO A 25 14.19 6.97 -2.11
N SER A 26 13.29 7.95 -1.90
CA SER A 26 13.44 8.93 -0.82
C SER A 26 13.32 8.29 0.56
N LEU A 27 12.51 7.24 0.68
CA LEU A 27 12.32 6.49 1.93
C LEU A 27 13.24 5.27 2.02
N GLY A 28 13.81 4.82 0.89
CA GLY A 28 14.61 3.61 0.84
C GLY A 28 13.83 2.34 1.07
N GLN A 29 12.52 2.35 0.83
CA GLN A 29 11.67 1.20 1.09
C GLN A 29 10.46 1.19 0.15
N TYR A 30 9.77 0.03 0.08
CA TYR A 30 8.52 -0.09 -0.65
C TYR A 30 7.37 0.57 0.08
N VAL A 31 6.39 1.04 -0.68
CA VAL A 31 5.14 1.60 -0.17
C VAL A 31 3.97 0.99 -0.94
N ALA A 32 2.80 0.97 -0.31
CA ALA A 32 1.58 0.51 -0.93
C ALA A 32 0.47 1.55 -0.69
N TYR A 33 -0.39 1.74 -1.68
CA TYR A 33 -1.45 2.75 -1.65
C TYR A 33 -2.82 2.09 -1.73
N GLY A 34 -3.84 2.79 -1.24
CA GLY A 34 -5.23 2.41 -1.45
C GLY A 34 -5.54 0.98 -1.02
N ILE A 35 -6.17 0.22 -1.92
CA ILE A 35 -6.55 -1.17 -1.65
C ILE A 35 -5.32 -2.05 -1.38
N SER A 36 -4.25 -1.87 -2.15
CA SER A 36 -2.98 -2.57 -1.91
C SER A 36 -2.46 -2.31 -0.50
N GLY A 37 -2.50 -1.06 -0.05
CA GLY A 37 -2.09 -0.69 1.30
C GLY A 37 -2.94 -1.34 2.36
N TYR A 38 -4.24 -1.36 2.17
CA TYR A 38 -5.16 -2.00 3.11
C TYR A 38 -4.89 -3.52 3.23
N VAL A 39 -4.80 -4.21 2.10
CA VAL A 39 -4.55 -5.66 2.09
C VAL A 39 -3.18 -5.98 2.69
N ALA A 40 -2.14 -5.24 2.31
CA ALA A 40 -0.81 -5.41 2.86
C ALA A 40 -0.78 -5.18 4.38
N SER A 41 -1.54 -4.19 4.88
CA SER A 41 -1.60 -3.91 6.31
C SER A 41 -2.18 -5.07 7.10
N LYS A 42 -3.15 -5.79 6.54
CA LYS A 42 -3.77 -6.95 7.21
C LYS A 42 -2.82 -8.15 7.24
N ILE A 43 -2.14 -8.43 6.13
CA ILE A 43 -1.20 -9.56 6.06
C ILE A 43 0.07 -9.27 6.86
N GLY A 44 0.59 -8.05 6.76
CA GLY A 44 1.86 -7.66 7.38
C GLY A 44 1.74 -7.11 8.80
N ASN A 45 0.54 -7.11 9.38
CA ASN A 45 0.28 -6.54 10.71
C ASN A 45 0.77 -5.10 10.83
N ILE A 46 0.52 -4.28 9.81
CA ILE A 46 0.93 -2.89 9.79
C ILE A 46 -0.12 -2.07 10.54
N VAL A 47 0.33 -1.28 11.52
CA VAL A 47 -0.55 -0.45 12.35
C VAL A 47 -0.30 1.04 12.15
N GLU A 48 0.79 1.41 11.48
CA GLU A 48 1.10 2.79 11.16
C GLU A 48 0.61 3.12 9.76
N TYR A 49 -0.31 4.06 9.67
CA TYR A 49 -0.95 4.45 8.41
C TYR A 49 -0.65 5.91 8.10
N HIS A 50 -0.50 6.21 6.80
CA HIS A 50 -0.29 7.55 6.29
C HIS A 50 -1.38 7.88 5.27
N TYR A 51 -1.50 9.14 4.91
CA TYR A 51 -2.40 9.59 3.84
C TYR A 51 -1.62 10.44 2.87
N ASP A 52 -1.61 10.05 1.60
CA ASP A 52 -0.94 10.79 0.54
C ASP A 52 -1.94 11.74 -0.10
N GLU A 53 -1.74 13.05 0.11
CA GLU A 53 -2.65 14.09 -0.37
C GLU A 53 -2.61 14.23 -1.88
N ASP A 54 -1.46 14.03 -2.51
CA ASP A 54 -1.31 14.18 -3.96
C ASP A 54 -2.11 13.12 -4.71
N ILE A 55 -2.11 11.90 -4.20
CA ILE A 55 -2.83 10.77 -4.78
C ILE A 55 -4.23 10.63 -4.17
N GLN A 56 -4.45 11.25 -3.00
CA GLN A 56 -5.69 11.16 -2.22
C GLN A 56 -6.04 9.72 -1.84
N MET A 57 -5.04 9.00 -1.35
CA MET A 57 -5.19 7.61 -0.91
C MET A 57 -4.39 7.36 0.36
N PRO A 58 -4.85 6.42 1.21
CA PRO A 58 -4.00 5.93 2.28
C PRO A 58 -2.72 5.32 1.73
N MET A 59 -1.64 5.41 2.49
CA MET A 59 -0.35 4.84 2.14
C MET A 59 0.22 4.12 3.35
N VAL A 60 0.81 2.96 3.14
CA VAL A 60 1.55 2.23 4.16
C VAL A 60 2.96 1.98 3.68
N LYS A 61 3.91 2.04 4.63
CA LYS A 61 5.32 1.74 4.36
C LYS A 61 5.56 0.26 4.62
N ILE A 62 6.35 -0.35 3.76
CA ILE A 62 6.66 -1.79 3.84
C ILE A 62 8.13 -1.92 4.17
N ASP A 63 8.44 -2.28 5.43
CA ASP A 63 9.82 -2.50 5.86
C ASP A 63 10.23 -3.97 5.62
N ASP A 64 11.48 -4.30 6.01
CA ASP A 64 12.01 -5.65 5.81
C ASP A 64 11.20 -6.72 6.55
N ARG A 65 10.67 -6.39 7.71
CA ARG A 65 9.82 -7.32 8.48
C ARG A 65 8.52 -7.60 7.75
N GLN A 66 7.87 -6.56 7.22
CA GLN A 66 6.64 -6.73 6.46
C GLN A 66 6.89 -7.49 5.15
N LEU A 67 8.03 -7.27 4.49
CA LEU A 67 8.39 -8.03 3.29
C LEU A 67 8.46 -9.54 3.60
N LYS A 68 8.98 -9.91 4.76
CA LYS A 68 9.01 -11.33 5.19
C LYS A 68 7.59 -11.85 5.42
N LEU A 69 6.74 -11.08 6.08
CA LEU A 69 5.36 -11.48 6.33
C LEU A 69 4.56 -11.61 5.03
N LEU A 70 4.88 -10.80 4.02
CA LEU A 70 4.28 -10.91 2.69
C LEU A 70 4.86 -12.07 1.87
N GLY A 71 5.94 -12.70 2.35
CA GLY A 71 6.55 -13.86 1.69
C GLY A 71 7.42 -13.51 0.50
N ILE A 72 7.91 -12.27 0.40
CA ILE A 72 8.68 -11.80 -0.77
C ILE A 72 10.07 -11.27 -0.43
N ALA A 73 10.53 -11.41 0.81
CA ALA A 73 11.83 -10.88 1.22
C ALA A 73 12.99 -11.43 0.38
N ASP A 74 12.88 -12.68 -0.11
CA ASP A 74 13.90 -13.34 -0.91
C ASP A 74 13.68 -13.22 -2.42
N ASN A 75 12.63 -12.51 -2.84
CA ASN A 75 12.36 -12.31 -4.26
C ASN A 75 13.45 -11.44 -4.89
N PRO A 76 14.07 -11.84 -6.02
CA PRO A 76 15.13 -11.05 -6.66
C PRO A 76 14.71 -9.62 -7.01
N VAL A 77 13.46 -9.41 -7.42
CA VAL A 77 12.95 -8.08 -7.76
C VAL A 77 12.99 -7.17 -6.53
N VAL A 78 12.62 -7.72 -5.37
CA VAL A 78 12.64 -6.99 -4.09
C VAL A 78 14.07 -6.73 -3.62
N LYS A 79 14.95 -7.74 -3.72
CA LYS A 79 16.37 -7.59 -3.34
C LYS A 79 17.09 -6.55 -4.20
N GLU A 80 16.75 -6.46 -5.47
CA GLU A 80 17.30 -5.47 -6.39
C GLU A 80 16.65 -4.10 -6.24
N LYS A 81 15.65 -3.97 -5.38
CA LYS A 81 14.90 -2.73 -5.15
C LYS A 81 14.30 -2.18 -6.45
N ARG A 82 13.74 -3.08 -7.25
CA ARG A 82 13.07 -2.70 -8.49
C ARG A 82 11.87 -1.81 -8.21
N GLU A 83 11.55 -0.95 -9.15
CA GLU A 83 10.55 0.11 -9.01
C GLU A 83 9.17 -0.40 -8.64
N TYR A 84 8.78 -1.56 -9.14
CA TYR A 84 7.42 -2.07 -8.99
C TYR A 84 7.40 -3.58 -8.80
N VAL A 85 6.60 -4.04 -7.82
CA VAL A 85 6.35 -5.45 -7.55
C VAL A 85 4.86 -5.66 -7.39
N ARG A 86 4.32 -6.71 -8.01
CA ARG A 86 2.92 -7.09 -7.86
C ARG A 86 2.82 -8.48 -7.24
N LEU A 87 1.99 -8.58 -6.20
CA LEU A 87 1.73 -9.85 -5.51
C LEU A 87 0.28 -10.25 -5.67
N THR A 88 0.00 -11.55 -5.57
CA THR A 88 -1.37 -12.05 -5.46
C THR A 88 -1.71 -12.23 -3.99
N ALA A 89 -2.85 -11.67 -3.57
CA ALA A 89 -3.35 -11.83 -2.20
C ALA A 89 -4.40 -12.96 -2.16
N PHE A 90 -4.26 -13.85 -1.18
CA PHE A 90 -5.13 -15.01 -1.04
C PHE A 90 -6.03 -14.92 0.20
N ARG A 91 -6.41 -13.73 0.60
CA ARG A 91 -7.34 -13.57 1.72
C ARG A 91 -8.60 -12.84 1.27
N PRO A 92 -9.73 -13.07 1.98
CA PRO A 92 -10.96 -12.35 1.67
C PRO A 92 -10.78 -10.84 1.76
N PHE A 93 -11.40 -10.11 0.84
CA PHE A 93 -11.39 -8.65 0.81
C PHE A 93 -12.81 -8.14 0.93
N ASN A 94 -13.01 -7.17 1.81
CA ASN A 94 -14.29 -6.51 2.00
C ASN A 94 -14.19 -5.05 1.58
N GLN A 95 -14.85 -4.70 0.48
CA GLN A 95 -14.81 -3.34 -0.07
C GLN A 95 -15.37 -2.30 0.92
N ALA A 96 -16.44 -2.65 1.63
CA ALA A 96 -17.06 -1.72 2.59
C ALA A 96 -16.10 -1.40 3.75
N GLU A 97 -15.37 -2.39 4.25
CA GLU A 97 -14.37 -2.18 5.29
C GLU A 97 -13.23 -1.31 4.80
N TYR A 98 -12.77 -1.54 3.56
CA TYR A 98 -11.74 -0.71 2.96
C TYR A 98 -12.18 0.75 2.86
N VAL A 99 -13.38 1.00 2.34
CA VAL A 99 -13.91 2.36 2.20
C VAL A 99 -13.98 3.07 3.54
N LYS A 100 -14.44 2.37 4.58
CA LYS A 100 -14.50 2.90 5.93
C LYS A 100 -13.11 3.26 6.47
N TRP A 101 -12.14 2.36 6.30
CA TRP A 101 -10.75 2.58 6.72
C TRP A 101 -10.13 3.77 6.00
N ALA A 102 -10.29 3.84 4.68
CA ALA A 102 -9.74 4.94 3.88
C ALA A 102 -10.37 6.29 4.28
N LYS A 103 -11.68 6.30 4.52
CA LYS A 103 -12.37 7.51 4.95
C LYS A 103 -11.88 7.98 6.32
N GLN A 104 -11.70 7.06 7.26
CA GLN A 104 -11.18 7.40 8.59
C GLN A 104 -9.80 8.04 8.51
N LEU A 105 -8.91 7.50 7.68
CA LEU A 105 -7.57 8.06 7.51
C LEU A 105 -7.61 9.43 6.86
N ARG A 106 -8.46 9.62 5.84
CA ARG A 106 -8.63 10.92 5.21
C ARG A 106 -9.15 11.96 6.20
N ASP A 107 -10.16 11.59 7.00
CA ASP A 107 -10.76 12.52 7.95
C ASP A 107 -9.78 12.87 9.07
N GLN A 108 -8.97 11.92 9.54
CA GLN A 108 -7.90 12.18 10.52
C GLN A 108 -6.87 13.17 9.96
N TYR A 109 -6.46 12.98 8.71
CA TYR A 109 -5.52 13.87 8.05
C TYR A 109 -6.08 15.29 7.95
N LYS A 110 -7.34 15.43 7.53
CA LYS A 110 -7.99 16.73 7.40
C LYS A 110 -8.35 17.35 8.73
N GLY A 111 -8.69 16.54 9.73
CA GLY A 111 -9.06 17.00 11.07
C GLY A 111 -7.93 17.71 11.80
N ILE A 112 -6.69 17.42 11.46
CA ILE A 112 -5.53 18.09 12.05
C ILE A 112 -5.44 19.57 11.65
N GLU A 113 -6.08 19.93 10.54
CA GLU A 113 -6.06 21.30 10.02
C GLU A 113 -7.07 22.22 10.72
N ILE A 114 -7.93 21.66 11.53
CA ILE A 114 -8.93 22.43 12.30
C ILE A 114 -8.32 22.83 13.63
#